data_6ee71c3da66e20fd9c1b11d2e25b601b
#
_entry.id   6ee71c3da66e20fd9c1b11d2e25b601b
#
_cell.length_a   1.000
_cell.length_b   1.000
_cell.length_c   1.000
_cell.angle_alpha   90.00
_cell.angle_beta   90.00
_cell.angle_gamma   90.00
#
_symmetry.space_group_name_H-M   'P 1'
#
loop_
_entity.id
_entity.type
_entity.pdbx_description
1 polymer ?
#
loop_
_entity_poly.entity_id
_entity_poly.type
_entity_poly.pdbx_seq_one_letter_code
_entity_poly.pdbx_strand_id
1 'polypeptide(L)'
;RDFMGSMSHEIRTPLNAISGFAELIAGEDLTEEERREFVQIIRDNTQLFTSLINDMLEVSQLDNTSAELPRKLLDISKIIRAEMEHLPVKEGVEYRLKLAAPEIVFPLHRSYVSLLVRELLKNAVKFTEQGSVTVKCGLTGSDTLTLSVTDTGCGVEPGLAEKIFDRFYKGDPFAQGLGLGLSLCRLIVEKLGGTIALDTSYTGGARFVVTLRDA
;
A
#
# COMPACT_ATOMS: atom_id res chain seq x y z
N ARG A 1 -10.70 -15.76 -13.56
CA ARG A 1 -9.74 -16.75 -14.13
C ARG A 1 -8.29 -16.24 -14.11
N ASP A 2 -8.08 -14.93 -14.17
CA ASP A 2 -6.73 -14.33 -14.23
C ASP A 2 -6.04 -14.21 -12.85
N PHE A 3 -6.78 -14.27 -11.74
CA PHE A 3 -6.26 -14.18 -10.37
C PHE A 3 -5.17 -15.22 -10.08
N MET A 4 -5.46 -16.51 -10.31
CA MET A 4 -4.51 -17.61 -10.05
C MET A 4 -3.31 -17.60 -11.00
N GLY A 5 -3.49 -17.15 -12.24
CA GLY A 5 -2.42 -17.09 -13.25
C GLY A 5 -1.39 -16.00 -12.93
N SER A 6 -1.84 -14.78 -12.71
CA SER A 6 -0.97 -13.65 -12.35
C SER A 6 -0.23 -13.90 -11.04
N MET A 7 -0.93 -14.43 -10.05
CA MET A 7 -0.38 -14.77 -8.74
C MET A 7 0.71 -15.85 -8.83
N SER A 8 0.46 -16.91 -9.61
CA SER A 8 1.44 -17.99 -9.79
C SER A 8 2.72 -17.48 -10.46
N HIS A 9 2.60 -16.53 -11.38
CA HIS A 9 3.75 -15.95 -12.06
C HIS A 9 4.57 -15.05 -11.12
N GLU A 10 3.91 -14.15 -10.37
CA GLU A 10 4.58 -13.23 -9.44
C GLU A 10 5.23 -13.95 -8.25
N ILE A 11 4.70 -15.09 -7.83
CA ILE A 11 5.30 -15.98 -6.81
C ILE A 11 6.50 -16.73 -7.38
N ARG A 12 6.41 -17.22 -8.61
CA ARG A 12 7.46 -18.05 -9.23
C ARG A 12 8.76 -17.29 -9.44
N THR A 13 8.66 -16.00 -9.79
CA THR A 13 9.84 -15.17 -10.08
C THR A 13 10.81 -15.07 -8.90
N PRO A 14 10.40 -14.60 -7.71
CA PRO A 14 11.29 -14.54 -6.55
C PRO A 14 11.74 -15.93 -6.07
N LEU A 15 10.87 -16.96 -6.19
CA LEU A 15 11.23 -18.32 -5.81
C LEU A 15 12.33 -18.89 -6.70
N ASN A 16 12.25 -18.68 -8.01
CA ASN A 16 13.30 -19.09 -8.95
C ASN A 16 14.62 -18.34 -8.69
N ALA A 17 14.55 -17.04 -8.37
CA ALA A 17 15.75 -16.29 -8.01
C ALA A 17 16.39 -16.83 -6.74
N ILE A 18 15.62 -17.07 -5.67
CA ILE A 18 16.11 -17.68 -4.42
C ILE A 18 16.78 -19.03 -4.69
N SER A 19 16.10 -19.94 -5.42
CA SER A 19 16.63 -21.28 -5.73
C SER A 19 17.88 -21.21 -6.59
N GLY A 20 17.87 -20.40 -7.65
CA GLY A 20 19.00 -20.30 -8.58
C GLY A 20 20.25 -19.75 -7.93
N PHE A 21 20.14 -18.66 -7.15
CA PHE A 21 21.29 -18.10 -6.45
C PHE A 21 21.78 -18.98 -5.29
N ALA A 22 20.89 -19.72 -4.63
CA ALA A 22 21.27 -20.71 -3.62
C ALA A 22 22.06 -21.88 -4.24
N GLU A 23 21.68 -22.37 -5.43
CA GLU A 23 22.42 -23.40 -6.17
C GLU A 23 23.80 -22.90 -6.61
N LEU A 24 23.92 -21.66 -7.09
CA LEU A 24 25.19 -21.06 -7.44
C LEU A 24 26.13 -20.98 -6.22
N ILE A 25 25.63 -20.55 -5.07
CA ILE A 25 26.42 -20.50 -3.81
C ILE A 25 26.90 -21.90 -3.40
N ALA A 26 26.12 -22.93 -3.65
CA ALA A 26 26.44 -24.31 -3.26
C ALA A 26 27.41 -25.03 -4.22
N GLY A 27 27.44 -24.63 -5.50
CA GLY A 27 28.13 -25.37 -6.58
C GLY A 27 29.37 -24.71 -7.15
N GLU A 28 29.62 -23.43 -6.88
CA GLU A 28 30.71 -22.66 -7.50
C GLU A 28 31.74 -22.14 -6.48
N ASP A 29 33.00 -22.07 -6.89
CA ASP A 29 34.06 -21.37 -6.18
C ASP A 29 33.87 -19.85 -6.37
N LEU A 30 33.10 -19.24 -5.46
CA LEU A 30 32.78 -17.81 -5.46
C LEU A 30 33.78 -17.04 -4.61
N THR A 31 34.09 -15.83 -5.04
CA THR A 31 34.75 -14.84 -4.21
C THR A 31 33.82 -14.43 -3.05
N GLU A 32 34.40 -13.89 -1.98
CA GLU A 32 33.58 -13.37 -0.86
C GLU A 32 32.63 -12.24 -1.27
N GLU A 33 32.99 -11.49 -2.29
CA GLU A 33 32.20 -10.38 -2.82
C GLU A 33 30.98 -10.89 -3.59
N GLU A 34 31.16 -11.84 -4.51
CA GLU A 34 30.08 -12.52 -5.23
C GLU A 34 29.13 -13.26 -4.27
N ARG A 35 29.69 -13.94 -3.26
CA ARG A 35 28.89 -14.61 -2.24
C ARG A 35 27.99 -13.64 -1.47
N ARG A 36 28.49 -12.46 -1.10
CA ARG A 36 27.72 -11.42 -0.41
C ARG A 36 26.61 -10.86 -1.30
N GLU A 37 26.91 -10.62 -2.57
CA GLU A 37 25.94 -10.15 -3.56
C GLU A 37 24.80 -11.16 -3.73
N PHE A 38 25.11 -12.44 -3.93
CA PHE A 38 24.10 -13.49 -4.09
C PHE A 38 23.25 -13.68 -2.84
N VAL A 39 23.84 -13.61 -1.65
CA VAL A 39 23.10 -13.64 -0.39
C VAL A 39 22.17 -12.43 -0.27
N GLN A 40 22.58 -11.24 -0.73
CA GLN A 40 21.72 -10.06 -0.72
C GLN A 40 20.53 -10.24 -1.69
N ILE A 41 20.76 -10.77 -2.89
CA ILE A 41 19.70 -11.07 -3.86
C ILE A 41 18.69 -12.06 -3.27
N ILE A 42 19.14 -13.12 -2.58
CA ILE A 42 18.27 -14.08 -1.90
C ILE A 42 17.42 -13.39 -0.83
N ARG A 43 18.02 -12.53 -0.01
CA ARG A 43 17.32 -11.78 1.04
C ARG A 43 16.23 -10.89 0.46
N ASP A 44 16.55 -10.13 -0.57
CA ASP A 44 15.61 -9.19 -1.19
C ASP A 44 14.43 -9.94 -1.81
N ASN A 45 14.68 -11.06 -2.49
CA ASN A 45 13.63 -11.90 -3.06
C ASN A 45 12.81 -12.62 -1.99
N THR A 46 13.41 -13.00 -0.85
CA THR A 46 12.68 -13.57 0.29
C THR A 46 11.76 -12.54 0.93
N GLN A 47 12.21 -11.30 1.08
CA GLN A 47 11.37 -10.20 1.59
C GLN A 47 10.22 -9.90 0.63
N LEU A 48 10.49 -9.83 -0.68
CA LEU A 48 9.47 -9.67 -1.70
C LEU A 48 8.43 -10.79 -1.62
N PHE A 49 8.85 -12.06 -1.61
CA PHE A 49 7.96 -13.22 -1.50
C PHE A 49 7.09 -13.17 -0.25
N THR A 50 7.67 -12.81 0.91
CA THR A 50 6.94 -12.67 2.16
C THR A 50 5.88 -11.56 2.07
N SER A 51 6.21 -10.42 1.45
CA SER A 51 5.25 -9.34 1.22
C SER A 51 4.09 -9.79 0.33
N LEU A 52 4.38 -10.52 -0.75
CA LEU A 52 3.35 -11.05 -1.66
C LEU A 52 2.37 -11.99 -0.96
N ILE A 53 2.87 -12.88 -0.09
CA ILE A 53 2.02 -13.79 0.70
C ILE A 53 1.16 -13.02 1.70
N ASN A 54 1.72 -12.02 2.38
CA ASN A 54 0.98 -11.20 3.33
C ASN A 54 -0.14 -10.40 2.64
N ASP A 55 0.13 -9.75 1.51
CA ASP A 55 -0.85 -9.02 0.72
C ASP A 55 -2.02 -9.95 0.31
N MET A 56 -1.70 -11.18 -0.09
CA MET A 56 -2.68 -12.20 -0.46
C MET A 56 -3.55 -12.65 0.72
N LEU A 57 -2.93 -12.88 1.89
CA LEU A 57 -3.66 -13.25 3.11
C LEU A 57 -4.59 -12.11 3.56
N GLU A 58 -4.16 -10.86 3.48
CA GLU A 58 -4.97 -9.69 3.81
C GLU A 58 -6.21 -9.59 2.89
N VAL A 59 -6.03 -9.76 1.58
CA VAL A 59 -7.16 -9.80 0.62
C VAL A 59 -8.11 -10.95 0.93
N SER A 60 -7.58 -12.16 1.16
CA SER A 60 -8.40 -13.35 1.43
C SER A 60 -9.21 -13.21 2.73
N GLN A 61 -8.62 -12.65 3.78
CA GLN A 61 -9.32 -12.41 5.05
C GLN A 61 -10.46 -11.39 4.85
N LEU A 62 -10.23 -10.34 4.08
CA LEU A 62 -11.23 -9.34 3.78
C LEU A 62 -12.37 -9.89 2.92
N ASP A 63 -12.06 -10.64 1.86
CA ASP A 63 -13.09 -11.24 0.98
C ASP A 63 -14.02 -12.20 1.75
N ASN A 64 -13.48 -12.96 2.71
CA ASN A 64 -14.23 -13.94 3.48
C ASN A 64 -15.03 -13.36 4.65
N THR A 65 -14.83 -12.09 5.01
CA THR A 65 -15.55 -11.46 6.11
C THR A 65 -16.86 -10.85 5.61
N SER A 66 -17.95 -11.63 5.63
CA SER A 66 -19.31 -11.17 5.31
C SER A 66 -20.06 -10.59 6.53
N ALA A 67 -19.47 -10.63 7.74
CA ALA A 67 -20.08 -10.10 8.94
C ALA A 67 -19.95 -8.56 9.01
N GLU A 68 -20.98 -7.91 9.54
CA GLU A 68 -20.90 -6.49 9.90
C GLU A 68 -19.73 -6.28 10.87
N LEU A 69 -18.82 -5.39 10.50
CA LEU A 69 -17.65 -5.10 11.30
C LEU A 69 -18.04 -4.24 12.51
N PRO A 70 -17.69 -4.64 13.74
CA PRO A 70 -17.98 -3.83 14.91
C PRO A 70 -17.24 -2.49 14.81
N ARG A 71 -18.01 -1.41 14.64
CA ARG A 71 -17.48 -0.04 14.67
C ARG A 71 -17.23 0.37 16.12
N LYS A 72 -16.08 0.97 16.37
CA LYS A 72 -15.72 1.56 17.66
C LYS A 72 -15.27 3.00 17.44
N LEU A 73 -15.58 3.86 18.36
CA LEU A 73 -15.02 5.21 18.38
C LEU A 73 -13.49 5.12 18.49
N LEU A 74 -12.80 5.59 17.48
CA LEU A 74 -11.34 5.55 17.37
C LEU A 74 -10.80 6.95 17.15
N ASP A 75 -9.68 7.23 17.79
CA ASP A 75 -8.87 8.40 17.45
C ASP A 75 -8.06 8.08 16.18
N ILE A 76 -8.57 8.56 15.05
CA ILE A 76 -7.99 8.34 13.73
C ILE A 76 -6.63 9.03 13.61
N SER A 77 -6.46 10.17 14.27
CA SER A 77 -5.20 10.91 14.27
C SER A 77 -4.06 10.09 14.87
N LYS A 78 -4.31 9.31 15.93
CA LYS A 78 -3.31 8.41 16.52
C LYS A 78 -2.94 7.25 15.58
N ILE A 79 -3.93 6.70 14.87
CA ILE A 79 -3.67 5.62 13.90
C ILE A 79 -2.78 6.14 12.76
N ILE A 80 -3.11 7.30 12.19
CA ILE A 80 -2.32 7.91 11.11
C ILE A 80 -0.88 8.20 11.59
N ARG A 81 -0.71 8.78 12.77
CA ARG A 81 0.63 9.05 13.33
C ARG A 81 1.45 7.77 13.47
N ALA A 82 0.86 6.71 14.04
CA ALA A 82 1.52 5.42 14.21
C ALA A 82 1.96 4.81 12.87
N GLU A 83 1.13 4.85 11.83
CA GLU A 83 1.51 4.32 10.52
C GLU A 83 2.59 5.19 9.85
N MET A 84 2.57 6.51 10.06
CA MET A 84 3.62 7.41 9.54
C MET A 84 4.96 7.23 10.25
N GLU A 85 4.98 6.91 11.56
CA GLU A 85 6.22 6.62 12.32
C GLU A 85 6.95 5.37 11.82
N HIS A 86 6.23 4.44 11.17
CA HIS A 86 6.80 3.22 10.60
C HIS A 86 7.32 3.38 9.16
N LEU A 87 7.17 4.57 8.57
CA LEU A 87 7.69 4.80 7.22
C LEU A 87 9.21 4.75 7.18
N PRO A 88 9.80 4.15 6.14
CA PRO A 88 11.24 4.17 5.97
C PRO A 88 11.73 5.60 5.77
N VAL A 89 12.86 5.94 6.37
CA VAL A 89 13.55 7.19 6.05
C VAL A 89 14.06 7.10 4.61
N LYS A 90 13.53 7.96 3.74
CA LYS A 90 13.94 8.04 2.33
C LYS A 90 14.57 9.40 2.08
N GLU A 91 15.85 9.42 1.70
CA GLU A 91 16.57 10.65 1.41
C GLU A 91 15.86 11.46 0.32
N GLY A 92 15.69 12.75 0.53
CA GLY A 92 15.00 13.65 -0.39
C GLY A 92 13.47 13.59 -0.33
N VAL A 93 12.86 12.79 0.57
CA VAL A 93 11.40 12.71 0.75
C VAL A 93 11.00 13.21 2.12
N GLU A 94 10.16 14.25 2.14
CA GLU A 94 9.59 14.82 3.36
C GLU A 94 8.20 14.22 3.65
N TYR A 95 7.97 13.79 4.89
CA TYR A 95 6.67 13.28 5.34
C TYR A 95 5.92 14.36 6.14
N ARG A 96 4.72 14.72 5.70
CA ARG A 96 3.90 15.79 6.27
C ARG A 96 2.55 15.28 6.74
N LEU A 97 2.15 15.66 7.94
CA LEU A 97 0.82 15.37 8.50
C LEU A 97 0.05 16.68 8.73
N LYS A 98 -1.15 16.78 8.15
CA LYS A 98 -2.06 17.92 8.27
C LYS A 98 -3.41 17.44 8.78
N LEU A 99 -3.65 17.58 10.07
CA LEU A 99 -4.90 17.23 10.72
C LEU A 99 -5.76 18.49 10.91
N ALA A 100 -7.07 18.36 10.66
CA ALA A 100 -8.03 19.46 10.91
C ALA A 100 -8.23 19.75 12.39
N ALA A 101 -7.95 18.78 13.27
CA ALA A 101 -7.97 18.89 14.72
C ALA A 101 -6.88 18.03 15.35
N PRO A 102 -6.41 18.30 16.58
CA PRO A 102 -5.42 17.48 17.27
C PRO A 102 -5.86 16.03 17.47
N GLU A 103 -7.14 15.82 17.70
CA GLU A 103 -7.81 14.54 17.86
C GLU A 103 -9.02 14.47 16.91
N ILE A 104 -9.11 13.38 16.14
CA ILE A 104 -10.21 13.14 15.21
C ILE A 104 -10.81 11.80 15.59
N VAL A 105 -11.96 11.83 16.29
CA VAL A 105 -12.67 10.62 16.74
C VAL A 105 -13.77 10.28 15.74
N PHE A 106 -13.77 9.03 15.27
CA PHE A 106 -14.76 8.53 14.30
C PHE A 106 -15.03 7.03 14.48
N PRO A 107 -16.29 6.56 14.30
CA PRO A 107 -16.64 5.16 14.50
C PRO A 107 -16.21 4.30 13.32
N LEU A 108 -15.14 3.54 13.48
CA LEU A 108 -14.57 2.65 12.44
C LEU A 108 -14.02 1.35 13.04
N HIS A 109 -13.51 0.49 12.18
CA HIS A 109 -12.76 -0.71 12.54
C HIS A 109 -11.25 -0.45 12.47
N ARG A 110 -10.55 -0.56 13.62
CA ARG A 110 -9.15 -0.16 13.77
C ARG A 110 -8.21 -0.79 12.74
N SER A 111 -8.28 -2.12 12.60
CA SER A 111 -7.36 -2.84 11.70
C SER A 111 -7.53 -2.43 10.24
N TYR A 112 -8.75 -2.12 9.82
CA TYR A 112 -9.02 -1.70 8.45
C TYR A 112 -8.54 -0.29 8.17
N VAL A 113 -8.71 0.63 9.13
CA VAL A 113 -8.18 2.00 9.00
C VAL A 113 -6.64 1.97 8.95
N SER A 114 -6.01 1.19 9.84
CA SER A 114 -4.56 1.02 9.89
C SER A 114 -4.03 0.47 8.55
N LEU A 115 -4.66 -0.60 8.04
CA LEU A 115 -4.30 -1.22 6.77
C LEU A 115 -4.48 -0.26 5.58
N LEU A 116 -5.61 0.45 5.53
CA LEU A 116 -5.89 1.46 4.49
C LEU A 116 -4.83 2.55 4.45
N VAL A 117 -4.52 3.14 5.61
CA VAL A 117 -3.50 4.20 5.72
C VAL A 117 -2.14 3.67 5.31
N ARG A 118 -1.76 2.48 5.78
CA ARG A 118 -0.49 1.83 5.46
C ARG A 118 -0.32 1.58 3.97
N GLU A 119 -1.33 1.03 3.29
CA GLU A 119 -1.24 0.73 1.85
C GLU A 119 -1.18 2.01 0.99
N LEU A 120 -1.94 3.05 1.36
CA LEU A 120 -1.85 4.35 0.69
C LEU A 120 -0.46 4.99 0.90
N LEU A 121 0.10 4.92 2.11
CA LEU A 121 1.43 5.44 2.42
C LEU A 121 2.53 4.66 1.70
N LYS A 122 2.48 3.31 1.70
CA LYS A 122 3.42 2.47 0.94
C LYS A 122 3.45 2.87 -0.53
N ASN A 123 2.27 3.06 -1.12
CA ASN A 123 2.14 3.46 -2.52
C ASN A 123 2.77 4.84 -2.76
N ALA A 124 2.46 5.84 -1.94
CA ALA A 124 3.00 7.19 -2.03
C ALA A 124 4.54 7.21 -1.90
N VAL A 125 5.10 6.49 -0.92
CA VAL A 125 6.56 6.39 -0.71
C VAL A 125 7.25 5.67 -1.86
N LYS A 126 6.64 4.62 -2.39
CA LYS A 126 7.16 3.84 -3.51
C LYS A 126 7.36 4.71 -4.75
N PHE A 127 6.39 5.56 -5.08
CA PHE A 127 6.39 6.36 -6.31
C PHE A 127 6.95 7.77 -6.16
N THR A 128 7.40 8.15 -4.96
CA THR A 128 8.09 9.42 -4.72
C THR A 128 9.58 9.18 -4.53
N GLU A 129 10.39 9.61 -5.48
CA GLU A 129 11.86 9.55 -5.36
C GLU A 129 12.41 10.76 -4.61
N GLN A 130 11.88 11.94 -4.90
CA GLN A 130 12.19 13.21 -4.23
C GLN A 130 10.93 14.04 -4.05
N GLY A 131 10.88 14.84 -2.99
CA GLY A 131 9.76 15.74 -2.72
C GLY A 131 9.03 15.43 -1.43
N SER A 132 7.71 15.20 -1.46
CA SER A 132 6.96 15.00 -0.22
C SER A 132 5.78 14.04 -0.36
N VAL A 133 5.46 13.38 0.77
CA VAL A 133 4.22 12.64 0.99
C VAL A 133 3.45 13.35 2.10
N THR A 134 2.23 13.78 1.80
CA THR A 134 1.38 14.54 2.73
C THR A 134 0.10 13.77 3.01
N VAL A 135 -0.17 13.50 4.29
CA VAL A 135 -1.45 12.98 4.75
C VAL A 135 -2.28 14.13 5.29
N LYS A 136 -3.54 14.25 4.83
CA LYS A 136 -4.53 15.16 5.41
C LYS A 136 -5.70 14.35 5.94
N CYS A 137 -6.20 14.70 7.12
CA CYS A 137 -7.39 14.09 7.68
C CYS A 137 -8.24 15.13 8.41
N GLY A 138 -9.56 15.00 8.27
CA GLY A 138 -10.51 15.89 8.92
C GLY A 138 -11.94 15.38 8.82
N LEU A 139 -12.84 15.99 9.59
CA LEU A 139 -14.27 15.75 9.50
C LEU A 139 -14.92 16.85 8.65
N THR A 140 -15.86 16.46 7.80
CA THR A 140 -16.77 17.36 7.11
C THR A 140 -18.16 17.15 7.71
N GLY A 141 -18.63 18.15 8.46
CA GLY A 141 -19.79 17.94 9.34
C GLY A 141 -19.45 17.03 10.52
N SER A 142 -20.46 16.35 11.06
CA SER A 142 -20.32 15.40 12.18
C SER A 142 -20.21 13.93 11.75
N ASP A 143 -20.53 13.62 10.51
CA ASP A 143 -20.80 12.28 9.99
C ASP A 143 -19.88 11.82 8.86
N THR A 144 -18.99 12.67 8.40
CA THR A 144 -18.13 12.36 7.24
C THR A 144 -16.67 12.59 7.56
N LEU A 145 -15.87 11.53 7.53
CA LEU A 145 -14.41 11.56 7.64
C LEU A 145 -13.82 11.62 6.23
N THR A 146 -12.94 12.58 6.01
CA THR A 146 -12.14 12.69 4.78
C THR A 146 -10.66 12.48 5.10
N LEU A 147 -10.04 11.54 4.42
CA LEU A 147 -8.61 11.25 4.46
C LEU A 147 -8.04 11.41 3.07
N SER A 148 -6.93 12.11 2.92
CA SER A 148 -6.19 12.12 1.66
C SER A 148 -4.71 11.87 1.86
N VAL A 149 -4.13 11.09 0.94
CA VAL A 149 -2.69 10.89 0.82
C VAL A 149 -2.27 11.48 -0.50
N THR A 150 -1.36 12.45 -0.45
CA THR A 150 -0.85 13.20 -1.61
C THR A 150 0.64 13.01 -1.68
N ASP A 151 1.14 12.60 -2.83
CA ASP A 151 2.56 12.53 -3.14
C ASP A 151 2.95 13.52 -4.25
N THR A 152 4.25 13.76 -4.38
CA THR A 152 4.83 14.55 -5.46
C THR A 152 5.63 13.69 -6.43
N GLY A 153 5.24 12.42 -6.56
CA GLY A 153 5.89 11.44 -7.43
C GLY A 153 5.52 11.57 -8.91
N CYS A 154 5.64 10.47 -9.62
CA CYS A 154 5.37 10.43 -11.07
C CYS A 154 3.90 10.68 -11.44
N GLY A 155 2.98 10.63 -10.48
CA GLY A 155 1.55 10.79 -10.73
C GLY A 155 0.90 9.60 -11.43
N VAL A 156 -0.34 9.78 -11.84
CA VAL A 156 -1.15 8.77 -12.56
C VAL A 156 -1.81 9.46 -13.76
N GLU A 157 -1.75 8.80 -14.89
CA GLU A 157 -2.45 9.26 -16.10
C GLU A 157 -3.96 9.32 -15.85
N PRO A 158 -4.66 10.45 -16.17
CA PRO A 158 -6.10 10.59 -15.88
C PRO A 158 -6.97 9.47 -16.47
N GLY A 159 -6.61 8.93 -17.64
CA GLY A 159 -7.29 7.80 -18.28
C GLY A 159 -7.18 6.47 -17.50
N LEU A 160 -6.31 6.38 -16.51
CA LEU A 160 -6.07 5.20 -15.69
C LEU A 160 -6.69 5.31 -14.29
N ALA A 161 -7.34 6.43 -13.96
CA ALA A 161 -7.85 6.74 -12.62
C ALA A 161 -8.74 5.65 -12.00
N GLU A 162 -9.50 4.93 -12.81
CA GLU A 162 -10.28 3.77 -12.35
C GLU A 162 -9.48 2.47 -12.37
N LYS A 163 -8.65 2.27 -13.40
CA LYS A 163 -7.88 1.04 -13.59
C LYS A 163 -6.85 0.76 -12.50
N ILE A 164 -6.29 1.80 -11.91
CA ILE A 164 -5.29 1.65 -10.82
C ILE A 164 -5.83 0.93 -9.59
N PHE A 165 -7.15 0.83 -9.44
CA PHE A 165 -7.82 0.08 -8.38
C PHE A 165 -8.17 -1.36 -8.77
N ASP A 166 -7.90 -1.77 -10.01
CA ASP A 166 -8.11 -3.16 -10.43
C ASP A 166 -7.06 -4.06 -9.77
N ARG A 167 -7.47 -5.29 -9.41
CA ARG A 167 -6.54 -6.27 -8.84
C ARG A 167 -5.45 -6.60 -9.86
N PHE A 168 -4.18 -6.65 -9.41
CA PHE A 168 -2.99 -6.92 -10.22
C PHE A 168 -2.65 -5.87 -11.28
N TYR A 169 -3.31 -4.72 -11.23
CA TYR A 169 -2.93 -3.64 -12.12
C TYR A 169 -1.61 -3.01 -11.67
N LYS A 170 -0.67 -2.89 -12.60
CA LYS A 170 0.59 -2.18 -12.45
C LYS A 170 0.72 -1.19 -13.61
N GLY A 171 0.97 0.07 -13.32
CA GLY A 171 1.27 1.07 -14.34
C GLY A 171 2.58 0.75 -15.08
N ASP A 172 3.57 0.24 -14.34
CA ASP A 172 4.81 -0.33 -14.87
C ASP A 172 4.81 -1.84 -14.62
N PRO A 173 4.85 -2.69 -15.68
CA PRO A 173 4.91 -4.14 -15.56
C PRO A 173 6.13 -4.65 -14.76
N PHE A 174 7.23 -3.89 -14.74
CA PHE A 174 8.45 -4.22 -14.01
C PHE A 174 8.47 -3.73 -12.57
N ALA A 175 7.48 -2.92 -12.16
CA ALA A 175 7.37 -2.47 -10.78
C ALA A 175 7.18 -3.65 -9.82
N GLN A 176 7.94 -3.68 -8.73
CA GLN A 176 7.83 -4.69 -7.68
C GLN A 176 6.45 -4.66 -7.01
N GLY A 177 5.93 -5.83 -6.65
CA GLY A 177 4.66 -6.02 -5.94
C GLY A 177 3.54 -6.56 -6.82
N LEU A 178 2.50 -7.10 -6.19
CA LEU A 178 1.37 -7.77 -6.86
C LEU A 178 0.36 -6.82 -7.53
N GLY A 179 0.42 -5.51 -7.30
CA GLY A 179 -0.63 -4.60 -7.74
C GLY A 179 -1.95 -4.80 -6.97
N LEU A 180 -1.85 -5.23 -5.70
CA LEU A 180 -3.02 -5.46 -4.83
C LEU A 180 -3.32 -4.29 -3.89
N GLY A 181 -2.35 -3.42 -3.57
CA GLY A 181 -2.49 -2.40 -2.54
C GLY A 181 -3.68 -1.47 -2.75
N LEU A 182 -3.83 -0.87 -3.94
CA LEU A 182 -4.95 0.03 -4.22
C LEU A 182 -6.30 -0.71 -4.34
N SER A 183 -6.33 -1.92 -4.89
CA SER A 183 -7.54 -2.74 -4.91
C SER A 183 -7.96 -3.17 -3.50
N LEU A 184 -7.01 -3.41 -2.62
CA LEU A 184 -7.25 -3.66 -1.19
C LEU A 184 -7.81 -2.41 -0.50
N CYS A 185 -7.26 -1.22 -0.79
CA CYS A 185 -7.81 0.04 -0.30
C CYS A 185 -9.27 0.22 -0.72
N ARG A 186 -9.61 -0.04 -1.99
CA ARG A 186 -10.99 0.04 -2.50
C ARG A 186 -11.91 -0.93 -1.75
N LEU A 187 -11.52 -2.19 -1.59
CA LEU A 187 -12.28 -3.19 -0.87
C LEU A 187 -12.53 -2.80 0.60
N ILE A 188 -11.52 -2.30 1.30
CA ILE A 188 -11.64 -1.83 2.68
C ILE A 188 -12.64 -0.67 2.76
N VAL A 189 -12.51 0.32 1.88
CA VAL A 189 -13.33 1.52 1.88
C VAL A 189 -14.79 1.18 1.58
N GLU A 190 -15.05 0.27 0.63
CA GLU A 190 -16.40 -0.25 0.33
C GLU A 190 -17.01 -0.97 1.55
N LYS A 191 -16.23 -1.81 2.24
CA LYS A 191 -16.68 -2.48 3.48
C LYS A 191 -16.95 -1.50 4.62
N LEU A 192 -16.27 -0.37 4.65
CA LEU A 192 -16.50 0.71 5.62
C LEU A 192 -17.64 1.65 5.20
N GLY A 193 -18.29 1.42 4.05
CA GLY A 193 -19.41 2.23 3.55
C GLY A 193 -18.98 3.57 2.97
N GLY A 194 -17.76 3.66 2.45
CA GLY A 194 -17.19 4.88 1.90
C GLY A 194 -16.82 4.81 0.42
N THR A 195 -16.02 5.77 -0.02
CA THR A 195 -15.48 5.87 -1.38
C THR A 195 -14.00 6.23 -1.36
N ILE A 196 -13.26 5.71 -2.34
CA ILE A 196 -11.88 6.10 -2.62
C ILE A 196 -11.77 6.50 -4.08
N ALA A 197 -11.05 7.58 -4.36
CA ALA A 197 -10.82 8.05 -5.72
C ALA A 197 -9.43 8.71 -5.85
N LEU A 198 -8.92 8.71 -7.09
CA LEU A 198 -7.81 9.56 -7.49
C LEU A 198 -8.33 10.96 -7.81
N ASP A 199 -7.76 11.99 -7.19
CA ASP A 199 -8.04 13.39 -7.55
C ASP A 199 -7.29 13.76 -8.82
N THR A 200 -7.97 13.65 -9.96
CA THR A 200 -7.40 13.95 -11.28
C THR A 200 -7.16 15.45 -11.53
N SER A 201 -7.65 16.32 -10.65
CA SER A 201 -7.35 17.77 -10.70
C SER A 201 -5.96 18.11 -10.15
N TYR A 202 -5.38 17.21 -9.36
CA TYR A 202 -4.04 17.36 -8.82
C TYR A 202 -3.01 16.86 -9.84
N THR A 203 -2.08 17.71 -10.24
CA THR A 203 -1.09 17.44 -11.29
C THR A 203 0.35 17.39 -10.79
N GLY A 204 0.57 17.56 -9.48
CA GLY A 204 1.92 17.58 -8.88
C GLY A 204 2.44 16.20 -8.45
N GLY A 205 1.75 15.12 -8.82
CA GLY A 205 1.98 13.74 -8.39
C GLY A 205 0.65 13.01 -8.34
N ALA A 206 0.43 12.12 -7.36
CA ALA A 206 -0.87 11.49 -7.14
C ALA A 206 -1.52 11.99 -5.84
N ARG A 207 -2.84 12.08 -5.82
CA ARG A 207 -3.64 12.36 -4.64
C ARG A 207 -4.80 11.38 -4.57
N PHE A 208 -4.76 10.52 -3.56
CA PHE A 208 -5.86 9.62 -3.23
C PHE A 208 -6.73 10.24 -2.16
N VAL A 209 -8.04 10.24 -2.39
CA VAL A 209 -9.02 10.81 -1.46
C VAL A 209 -9.98 9.71 -1.04
N VAL A 210 -10.10 9.51 0.27
CA VAL A 210 -11.02 8.57 0.90
C VAL A 210 -12.08 9.37 1.65
N THR A 211 -13.34 8.98 1.48
CA THR A 211 -14.48 9.54 2.21
C THR A 211 -15.23 8.41 2.89
N LEU A 212 -15.36 8.47 4.21
CA LEU A 212 -16.07 7.49 5.03
C LEU A 212 -17.23 8.18 5.75
N ARG A 213 -18.38 7.51 5.82
CA ARG A 213 -19.58 8.04 6.49
C ARG A 213 -19.91 7.22 7.72
N ASP A 214 -20.37 7.92 8.75
CA ASP A 214 -21.05 7.29 9.87
C ASP A 214 -22.48 7.01 9.44
N ALA A 215 -22.80 5.73 9.27
CA ALA A 215 -24.09 5.26 8.76
C ALA A 215 -24.97 4.75 9.91
#